data_69ca87f07164573a154556590dce165a
#
_entry.id   69ca87f07164573a154556590dce165a
#
_cell.length_a   1.000
_cell.length_b   1.000
_cell.length_c   1.000
_cell.angle_alpha   90.00
_cell.angle_beta   90.00
_cell.angle_gamma   90.00
#
_symmetry.space_group_name_H-M   'P 1'
#
loop_
_entity.id
_entity.type
_entity.pdbx_description
1 polymer ?
#
loop_
_entity_poly.entity_id
_entity_poly.type
_entity_poly.pdbx_seq_one_letter_code
_entity_poly.pdbx_strand_id
1 'polypeptide(L)'
;IRTRFSQSFKWIVSQRLVPKIGGGRIAICEILRSNSRTKEYVQEGEREGKSLQDAMEAGGLDGMQTFDQELERLIGAGTIDRELGLSYATNRTNLQLRLDTQGDGASKTESIPLKPKEDDLRRTGSFRAADPLRPTGRIRTPGPSRGASPGGGGGSDMEDLIER
;
A
#
# COMPACT_ATOMS: atom_id res chain seq x y z
N ILE A 1 18.78 -16.02 1.58
CA ILE A 1 18.02 -14.78 1.27
C ILE A 1 16.53 -15.06 1.19
N ARG A 2 16.07 -16.04 0.38
CA ARG A 2 14.64 -16.35 0.18
C ARG A 2 13.90 -16.65 1.47
N THR A 3 14.48 -17.47 2.37
CA THR A 3 13.87 -17.84 3.66
C THR A 3 13.63 -16.62 4.56
N ARG A 4 14.63 -15.72 4.67
CA ARG A 4 14.48 -14.50 5.47
C ARG A 4 13.42 -13.57 4.87
N PHE A 5 13.41 -13.42 3.56
CA PHE A 5 12.43 -12.60 2.85
C PHE A 5 11.01 -13.12 3.06
N SER A 6 10.78 -14.43 2.87
CA SER A 6 9.45 -15.04 3.04
C SER A 6 8.89 -14.87 4.45
N GLN A 7 9.74 -14.79 5.47
CA GLN A 7 9.33 -14.58 6.86
C GLN A 7 9.06 -13.12 7.22
N SER A 8 9.68 -12.19 6.48
CA SER A 8 9.63 -10.76 6.82
C SER A 8 8.56 -9.97 6.10
N PHE A 9 8.20 -10.33 4.84
CA PHE A 9 7.19 -9.57 4.11
C PHE A 9 5.78 -9.86 4.62
N LYS A 10 4.95 -8.84 4.63
CA LYS A 10 3.50 -8.96 4.93
C LYS A 10 2.67 -8.67 3.68
N TRP A 11 3.00 -7.60 2.99
CA TRP A 11 2.36 -7.15 1.76
C TRP A 11 3.43 -6.69 0.79
N ILE A 12 3.21 -6.98 -0.49
CA ILE A 12 3.95 -6.39 -1.61
C ILE A 12 2.92 -5.78 -2.53
N VAL A 13 3.05 -4.50 -2.83
CA VAL A 13 2.18 -3.77 -3.74
C VAL A 13 3.02 -3.26 -4.88
N SER A 14 2.69 -3.70 -6.09
CA SER A 14 3.28 -3.22 -7.33
C SER A 14 2.27 -2.31 -8.03
N GLN A 15 2.72 -1.19 -8.61
CA GLN A 15 1.84 -0.24 -9.27
C GLN A 15 2.32 0.08 -10.67
N ARG A 16 1.38 0.21 -11.61
CA ARG A 16 1.61 0.73 -12.96
C ARG A 16 0.61 1.83 -13.27
N LEU A 17 0.98 2.74 -14.17
CA LEU A 17 0.08 3.79 -14.67
C LEU A 17 -0.33 3.46 -16.11
N VAL A 18 -1.61 3.32 -16.33
CA VAL A 18 -2.20 2.99 -17.65
C VAL A 18 -3.02 4.17 -18.16
N PRO A 19 -2.91 4.56 -19.44
CA PRO A 19 -3.77 5.57 -20.02
C PRO A 19 -5.23 5.15 -19.97
N LYS A 20 -6.13 6.10 -19.70
CA LYS A 20 -7.58 5.86 -19.70
C LYS A 20 -8.27 6.51 -20.90
N ILE A 21 -9.43 5.99 -21.29
CA ILE A 21 -10.29 6.60 -22.29
C ILE A 21 -10.69 8.00 -21.83
N GLY A 22 -10.62 8.98 -22.71
CA GLY A 22 -10.93 10.39 -22.39
C GLY A 22 -9.75 11.16 -21.78
N GLY A 23 -8.57 10.55 -21.69
CA GLY A 23 -7.32 11.21 -21.26
C GLY A 23 -6.95 11.00 -19.80
N GLY A 24 -5.71 11.32 -19.50
CA GLY A 24 -5.09 11.06 -18.19
C GLY A 24 -4.69 9.60 -18.01
N ARG A 25 -4.26 9.26 -16.79
CA ARG A 25 -3.80 7.91 -16.42
C ARG A 25 -4.50 7.43 -15.17
N ILE A 26 -4.63 6.13 -15.05
CA ILE A 26 -5.13 5.45 -13.85
C ILE A 26 -4.07 4.51 -13.31
N ALA A 27 -3.94 4.45 -12.00
CA ALA A 27 -3.07 3.49 -11.34
C ALA A 27 -3.77 2.13 -11.28
N ILE A 28 -3.05 1.09 -11.69
CA ILE A 28 -3.41 -0.30 -11.46
C ILE A 28 -2.42 -0.92 -10.48
N CYS A 29 -2.91 -1.75 -9.59
CA CYS A 29 -2.08 -2.37 -8.55
C CYS A 29 -2.16 -3.88 -8.62
N GLU A 30 -1.01 -4.51 -8.39
CA GLU A 30 -0.89 -5.91 -8.05
C GLU A 30 -0.59 -6.02 -6.56
N ILE A 31 -1.27 -6.90 -5.86
CA ILE A 31 -1.20 -7.02 -4.41
C ILE A 31 -0.95 -8.47 -4.03
N LEU A 32 0.21 -8.71 -3.44
CA LEU A 32 0.59 -9.99 -2.86
C LEU A 32 0.56 -9.92 -1.33
N ARG A 33 -0.17 -10.83 -0.72
CA ARG A 33 -0.19 -11.00 0.73
C ARG A 33 0.63 -12.20 1.17
N SER A 34 1.32 -12.07 2.29
CA SER A 34 2.03 -13.16 2.92
C SER A 34 1.04 -14.12 3.60
N ASN A 35 0.97 -15.34 3.10
CA ASN A 35 0.29 -16.47 3.72
C ASN A 35 1.17 -17.72 3.60
N SER A 36 0.74 -18.86 4.12
CA SER A 36 1.54 -20.11 4.09
C SER A 36 1.95 -20.49 2.68
N ARG A 37 1.01 -20.40 1.72
CA ARG A 37 1.24 -20.73 0.31
C ARG A 37 2.26 -19.79 -0.34
N THR A 38 2.10 -18.49 -0.19
CA THR A 38 3.02 -17.51 -0.80
C THR A 38 4.41 -17.56 -0.18
N LYS A 39 4.51 -17.86 1.13
CA LYS A 39 5.80 -18.09 1.79
C LYS A 39 6.51 -19.31 1.23
N GLU A 40 5.80 -20.42 1.05
CA GLU A 40 6.32 -21.64 0.45
C GLU A 40 6.88 -21.38 -0.96
N TYR A 41 6.11 -20.69 -1.83
CA TYR A 41 6.54 -20.40 -3.19
C TYR A 41 7.76 -19.46 -3.24
N VAL A 42 7.87 -18.53 -2.30
CA VAL A 42 9.07 -17.68 -2.18
C VAL A 42 10.29 -18.48 -1.70
N GLN A 43 10.10 -19.42 -0.77
CA GLN A 43 11.21 -20.22 -0.22
C GLN A 43 11.74 -21.24 -1.20
N GLU A 44 10.84 -22.03 -1.77
CA GLU A 44 11.17 -23.17 -2.63
C GLU A 44 11.39 -22.75 -4.09
N GLY A 45 10.82 -21.63 -4.48
CA GLY A 45 10.72 -21.17 -5.86
C GLY A 45 9.43 -21.64 -6.52
N GLU A 46 9.15 -21.01 -7.64
CA GLU A 46 7.98 -21.34 -8.45
C GLU A 46 8.20 -22.67 -9.20
N ARG A 47 7.12 -23.44 -9.34
CA ARG A 47 7.05 -24.68 -10.08
C ARG A 47 5.79 -24.69 -10.94
N GLU A 48 5.68 -25.62 -11.85
CA GLU A 48 4.45 -25.78 -12.66
C GLU A 48 3.22 -25.94 -11.76
N GLY A 49 2.21 -25.10 -11.98
CA GLY A 49 1.00 -25.05 -11.15
C GLY A 49 1.17 -24.49 -9.73
N LYS A 50 2.34 -23.95 -9.40
CA LYS A 50 2.66 -23.33 -8.11
C LYS A 50 3.42 -22.03 -8.29
N SER A 51 2.75 -21.02 -8.85
CA SER A 51 3.33 -19.69 -9.02
C SER A 51 2.73 -18.70 -8.02
N LEU A 52 3.45 -17.59 -7.79
CA LEU A 52 2.92 -16.47 -7.00
C LEU A 52 1.70 -15.84 -7.68
N GLN A 53 1.67 -15.85 -9.01
CA GLN A 53 0.53 -15.37 -9.78
C GLN A 53 -0.72 -16.21 -9.52
N ASP A 54 -0.62 -17.55 -9.57
CA ASP A 54 -1.73 -18.46 -9.25
C ASP A 54 -2.21 -18.27 -7.81
N ALA A 55 -1.28 -18.04 -6.88
CA ALA A 55 -1.62 -17.77 -5.49
C ALA A 55 -2.38 -16.44 -5.32
N MET A 56 -2.01 -15.39 -6.06
CA MET A 56 -2.72 -14.10 -6.05
C MET A 56 -4.09 -14.20 -6.70
N GLU A 57 -4.20 -14.90 -7.83
CA GLU A 57 -5.49 -15.11 -8.51
C GLU A 57 -6.49 -15.84 -7.61
N ALA A 58 -6.04 -16.87 -6.90
CA ALA A 58 -6.87 -17.61 -5.96
C ALA A 58 -7.11 -16.86 -4.64
N GLY A 59 -6.30 -15.87 -4.33
CA GLY A 59 -6.28 -15.15 -3.06
C GLY A 59 -7.14 -13.89 -3.01
N GLY A 60 -8.12 -13.72 -3.89
CA GLY A 60 -8.98 -12.55 -3.92
C GLY A 60 -9.69 -12.26 -2.59
N LEU A 61 -10.17 -13.29 -1.91
CA LEU A 61 -10.80 -13.16 -0.57
C LEU A 61 -9.81 -12.70 0.52
N ASP A 62 -8.53 -12.96 0.32
CA ASP A 62 -7.45 -12.49 1.19
C ASP A 62 -7.00 -11.06 0.87
N GLY A 63 -7.63 -10.40 -0.10
CA GLY A 63 -7.28 -9.08 -0.58
C GLY A 63 -6.08 -9.08 -1.54
N MET A 64 -5.73 -10.22 -2.13
CA MET A 64 -4.74 -10.33 -3.19
C MET A 64 -5.37 -10.00 -4.54
N GLN A 65 -4.56 -9.48 -5.46
CA GLN A 65 -5.01 -9.03 -6.77
C GLN A 65 -3.84 -9.07 -7.76
N THR A 66 -4.10 -9.52 -8.98
CA THR A 66 -3.13 -9.44 -10.08
C THR A 66 -3.39 -8.20 -10.95
N PHE A 67 -2.37 -7.76 -11.72
CA PHE A 67 -2.58 -6.71 -12.72
C PHE A 67 -3.66 -7.08 -13.73
N ASP A 68 -3.69 -8.34 -14.16
CA ASP A 68 -4.63 -8.81 -15.19
C ASP A 68 -6.08 -8.76 -14.69
N GLN A 69 -6.34 -9.10 -13.43
CA GLN A 69 -7.67 -8.94 -12.81
C GLN A 69 -8.13 -7.49 -12.75
N GLU A 70 -7.22 -6.58 -12.42
CA GLU A 70 -7.55 -5.15 -12.38
C GLU A 70 -7.77 -4.58 -13.79
N LEU A 71 -6.96 -5.00 -14.78
CA LEU A 71 -7.16 -4.64 -16.18
C LEU A 71 -8.51 -5.16 -16.70
N GLU A 72 -8.85 -6.41 -16.41
CA GLU A 72 -10.15 -7.01 -16.76
C GLU A 72 -11.32 -6.17 -16.23
N ARG A 73 -11.26 -5.78 -14.96
CA ARG A 73 -12.26 -4.93 -14.32
C ARG A 73 -12.38 -3.55 -14.98
N LEU A 74 -11.25 -2.91 -15.30
CA LEU A 74 -11.22 -1.57 -15.88
C LEU A 74 -11.63 -1.55 -17.36
N ILE A 75 -11.33 -2.61 -18.11
CA ILE A 75 -11.80 -2.80 -19.49
C ILE A 75 -13.31 -3.03 -19.47
N GLY A 76 -13.82 -3.90 -18.61
CA GLY A 76 -15.25 -4.17 -18.44
C GLY A 76 -16.05 -2.92 -18.02
N ALA A 77 -15.42 -2.04 -17.22
CA ALA A 77 -16.01 -0.74 -16.85
C ALA A 77 -15.87 0.35 -17.93
N GLY A 78 -15.25 0.06 -19.08
CA GLY A 78 -15.03 1.04 -20.16
C GLY A 78 -14.06 2.18 -19.77
N THR A 79 -13.23 1.98 -18.76
CA THR A 79 -12.26 2.98 -18.29
C THR A 79 -10.98 2.95 -19.14
N ILE A 80 -10.58 1.76 -19.57
CA ILE A 80 -9.40 1.51 -20.38
C ILE A 80 -9.84 0.86 -21.69
N ASP A 81 -9.20 1.24 -22.79
CA ASP A 81 -9.38 0.58 -24.06
C ASP A 81 -8.90 -0.87 -24.01
N ARG A 82 -9.61 -1.79 -24.68
CA ARG A 82 -9.32 -3.23 -24.67
C ARG A 82 -7.92 -3.56 -25.18
N GLU A 83 -7.56 -3.03 -26.36
CA GLU A 83 -6.26 -3.31 -26.96
C GLU A 83 -5.13 -2.74 -26.12
N LEU A 84 -5.34 -1.55 -25.60
CA LEU A 84 -4.40 -0.92 -24.67
C LEU A 84 -4.25 -1.77 -23.39
N GLY A 85 -5.35 -2.19 -22.77
CA GLY A 85 -5.31 -3.06 -21.59
C GLY A 85 -4.58 -4.37 -21.83
N LEU A 86 -4.84 -5.03 -22.97
CA LEU A 86 -4.14 -6.24 -23.38
C LEU A 86 -2.62 -6.03 -23.59
N SER A 87 -2.19 -4.83 -23.97
CA SER A 87 -0.76 -4.50 -24.11
C SER A 87 -0.03 -4.37 -22.77
N TYR A 88 -0.75 -4.09 -21.69
CA TYR A 88 -0.23 -3.99 -20.31
C TYR A 88 -0.38 -5.29 -19.52
N ALA A 89 -1.06 -6.30 -20.08
CA ALA A 89 -1.30 -7.58 -19.39
C ALA A 89 -0.02 -8.36 -19.14
N THR A 90 0.04 -9.05 -18.04
CA THR A 90 1.10 -10.01 -17.71
C THR A 90 0.93 -11.27 -18.54
N ASN A 91 -0.31 -11.77 -18.68
CA ASN A 91 -0.67 -12.87 -19.55
C ASN A 91 -1.78 -12.45 -20.53
N ARG A 92 -1.37 -11.90 -21.68
CA ARG A 92 -2.26 -11.38 -22.71
C ARG A 92 -3.31 -12.41 -23.16
N THR A 93 -2.88 -13.64 -23.40
CA THR A 93 -3.77 -14.71 -23.93
C THR A 93 -4.85 -15.07 -22.92
N ASN A 94 -4.49 -15.21 -21.65
CA ASN A 94 -5.44 -15.51 -20.57
C ASN A 94 -6.43 -14.35 -20.37
N LEU A 95 -5.95 -13.11 -20.33
CA LEU A 95 -6.80 -11.95 -20.18
C LEU A 95 -7.77 -11.82 -21.39
N GLN A 96 -7.27 -12.03 -22.61
CA GLN A 96 -8.11 -12.00 -23.81
C GLN A 96 -9.23 -13.04 -23.73
N LEU A 97 -8.91 -14.28 -23.36
CA LEU A 97 -9.90 -15.35 -23.21
C LEU A 97 -10.97 -15.01 -22.17
N ARG A 98 -10.58 -14.44 -21.03
CA ARG A 98 -11.53 -13.98 -19.99
C ARG A 98 -12.47 -12.90 -20.51
N LEU A 99 -11.92 -11.91 -21.22
CA LEU A 99 -12.72 -10.82 -21.80
C LEU A 99 -13.68 -11.32 -22.88
N ASP A 100 -13.27 -12.30 -23.69
CA ASP A 100 -14.13 -12.91 -24.70
C ASP A 100 -15.28 -13.71 -24.06
N THR A 101 -14.99 -14.42 -22.98
CA THR A 101 -16.00 -15.19 -22.22
C THR A 101 -17.02 -14.29 -21.52
N GLN A 102 -16.61 -13.12 -21.04
CA GLN A 102 -17.51 -12.15 -20.39
C GLN A 102 -18.40 -11.39 -21.38
N GLY A 103 -17.97 -11.27 -22.65
CA GLY A 103 -18.73 -10.61 -23.71
C GLY A 103 -20.03 -11.32 -24.08
N ASP A 104 -20.11 -12.63 -23.87
CA ASP A 104 -21.29 -13.46 -24.18
C ASP A 104 -22.27 -13.62 -23.01
N GLY A 105 -21.91 -13.12 -21.83
CA GLY A 105 -22.74 -13.19 -20.63
C GLY A 105 -22.85 -11.84 -19.95
N ALA A 106 -23.77 -11.00 -20.41
CA ALA A 106 -24.13 -9.77 -19.70
C ALA A 106 -24.82 -10.11 -18.37
N SER A 107 -24.08 -10.54 -17.37
CA SER A 107 -24.54 -10.48 -15.99
C SER A 107 -24.09 -9.15 -15.38
N LYS A 108 -25.08 -8.28 -15.18
CA LYS A 108 -25.03 -7.09 -14.37
C LYS A 108 -24.33 -7.39 -13.02
N THR A 109 -23.04 -7.15 -12.95
CA THR A 109 -22.45 -6.87 -11.65
C THR A 109 -22.77 -5.40 -11.39
N GLU A 110 -23.74 -5.16 -10.52
CA GLU A 110 -24.05 -3.84 -10.01
C GLU A 110 -22.73 -3.21 -9.55
N SER A 111 -22.27 -2.24 -10.35
CA SER A 111 -21.22 -1.32 -9.92
C SER A 111 -21.75 -0.60 -8.70
N ILE A 112 -21.23 -0.92 -7.51
CA ILE A 112 -21.41 -0.07 -6.34
C ILE A 112 -20.80 1.28 -6.71
N PRO A 113 -21.62 2.32 -6.90
CA PRO A 113 -21.08 3.64 -7.18
C PRO A 113 -20.38 4.12 -5.92
N LEU A 114 -19.06 4.19 -5.94
CA LEU A 114 -18.26 4.98 -5.00
C LEU A 114 -18.52 6.47 -5.28
N LYS A 115 -19.76 6.90 -5.11
CA LYS A 115 -20.06 8.29 -4.84
C LYS A 115 -20.01 8.43 -3.32
N PRO A 116 -19.10 9.23 -2.76
CA PRO A 116 -19.25 9.67 -1.38
C PRO A 116 -20.62 10.35 -1.31
N LYS A 117 -21.50 9.88 -0.42
CA LYS A 117 -22.71 10.59 -0.12
C LYS A 117 -22.28 11.94 0.44
N GLU A 118 -22.72 13.03 -0.18
CA GLU A 118 -22.43 14.40 0.28
C GLU A 118 -22.85 14.65 1.73
N ASP A 119 -23.67 13.79 2.28
CA ASP A 119 -24.12 13.87 3.67
C ASP A 119 -23.06 13.50 4.73
N ASP A 120 -22.01 12.75 4.35
CA ASP A 120 -20.92 12.42 5.30
C ASP A 120 -19.91 13.57 5.47
N LEU A 121 -19.86 14.51 4.53
CA LEU A 121 -19.02 15.72 4.63
C LEU A 121 -19.57 16.77 5.61
N ARG A 122 -20.82 16.69 6.00
CA ARG A 122 -21.42 17.63 6.96
C ARG A 122 -21.26 17.22 8.41
N ARG A 123 -20.80 16.00 8.69
CA ARG A 123 -20.69 15.44 10.03
C ARG A 123 -19.30 15.50 10.64
N THR A 124 -18.28 15.75 9.85
CA THR A 124 -16.95 16.11 10.35
C THR A 124 -16.93 17.62 10.50
N GLY A 125 -16.98 18.06 11.76
CA GLY A 125 -17.06 19.46 12.16
C GLY A 125 -16.09 20.34 11.39
N SER A 126 -16.60 21.50 11.05
CA SER A 126 -15.93 22.60 10.40
C SER A 126 -14.44 22.71 10.75
N PHE A 127 -13.56 22.33 9.81
CA PHE A 127 -12.20 22.84 9.81
C PHE A 127 -12.32 24.33 9.50
N ARG A 128 -12.39 25.14 10.53
CA ARG A 128 -12.18 26.59 10.41
C ARG A 128 -10.78 26.77 9.85
N ALA A 129 -10.70 27.27 8.63
CA ALA A 129 -9.47 27.75 8.07
C ALA A 129 -8.82 28.69 9.09
N ALA A 130 -7.61 28.36 9.51
CA ALA A 130 -6.84 29.20 10.39
C ALA A 130 -6.55 30.51 9.65
N ASP A 131 -6.99 31.62 10.25
CA ASP A 131 -6.75 32.99 9.78
C ASP A 131 -5.22 33.26 9.78
N PRO A 132 -4.57 33.60 8.65
CA PRO A 132 -3.12 33.70 8.56
C PRO A 132 -2.51 34.97 9.16
N LEU A 133 -3.26 35.81 9.88
CA LEU A 133 -2.82 37.13 10.30
C LEU A 133 -2.96 37.44 11.79
N ARG A 134 -2.92 36.44 12.68
CA ARG A 134 -2.84 36.75 14.12
C ARG A 134 -1.41 36.52 14.61
N PRO A 135 -0.64 37.58 14.98
CA PRO A 135 0.68 37.38 15.59
C PRO A 135 0.50 36.76 16.96
N THR A 136 1.00 35.54 17.12
CA THR A 136 1.06 34.84 18.40
C THR A 136 1.93 35.63 19.37
N GLY A 137 1.35 35.92 20.52
CA GLY A 137 1.90 36.67 21.60
C GLY A 137 3.29 36.22 22.06
N ARG A 138 4.03 37.17 22.53
CA ARG A 138 5.32 37.15 23.21
C ARG A 138 5.62 35.83 23.88
N ILE A 139 6.69 35.17 23.41
CA ILE A 139 7.40 34.14 24.14
C ILE A 139 8.06 34.80 25.35
N ARG A 140 7.55 34.51 26.55
CA ARG A 140 8.25 34.84 27.79
C ARG A 140 9.45 33.91 27.92
N THR A 141 10.64 34.45 27.78
CA THR A 141 11.88 33.79 28.17
C THR A 141 11.92 33.67 29.68
N PRO A 142 12.20 32.50 30.26
CA PRO A 142 12.48 32.42 31.70
C PRO A 142 13.85 33.04 31.97
N GLY A 143 13.90 33.99 32.88
CA GLY A 143 15.10 34.63 33.37
C GLY A 143 16.00 33.63 34.14
N PRO A 144 17.30 33.96 34.27
CA PRO A 144 18.25 33.10 34.90
C PRO A 144 18.05 33.07 36.41
N SER A 145 17.86 31.87 36.96
CA SER A 145 17.90 31.65 38.41
C SER A 145 19.33 31.73 38.93
N ARG A 146 19.57 32.69 39.82
CA ARG A 146 20.80 32.85 40.57
C ARG A 146 21.01 31.70 41.57
N GLY A 147 22.18 31.16 41.55
CA GLY A 147 23.11 30.85 42.61
C GLY A 147 22.69 30.03 43.82
N ALA A 148 23.33 28.92 43.98
CA ALA A 148 23.84 28.45 45.25
C ALA A 148 24.98 27.47 45.01
N SER A 149 26.18 27.87 45.38
CA SER A 149 27.36 27.03 45.66
C SER A 149 27.40 26.81 47.18
N PRO A 150 28.39 26.09 47.73
CA PRO A 150 28.97 24.78 47.48
C PRO A 150 29.07 23.93 48.75
N GLY A 151 29.47 22.71 48.63
CA GLY A 151 29.94 21.86 49.71
C GLY A 151 30.07 20.43 49.14
N GLY A 152 31.16 19.85 48.99
CA GLY A 152 32.26 19.58 49.90
C GLY A 152 32.29 18.09 50.15
N GLY A 153 33.39 17.39 49.75
CA GLY A 153 33.85 16.24 50.48
C GLY A 153 33.89 14.89 49.76
N GLY A 154 35.14 14.40 49.61
CA GLY A 154 35.54 13.02 49.74
C GLY A 154 35.40 12.16 48.45
N GLY A 155 36.42 11.75 47.80
CA GLY A 155 37.58 10.97 48.27
C GLY A 155 37.36 9.49 48.05
N SER A 156 38.20 8.94 47.24
CA SER A 156 38.81 7.59 47.22
C SER A 156 38.56 6.81 45.92
N ASP A 157 39.62 6.78 45.13
CA ASP A 157 40.39 5.61 44.70
C ASP A 157 39.64 4.27 44.59
N MET A 158 39.65 3.75 43.39
CA MET A 158 40.20 2.40 43.16
C MET A 158 40.40 2.16 41.67
N GLU A 159 41.69 2.16 41.34
CA GLU A 159 42.27 1.48 40.18
C GLU A 159 42.00 -0.02 40.27
N ASP A 160 42.29 -0.66 39.16
CA ASP A 160 42.46 -2.09 38.94
C ASP A 160 41.22 -2.95 38.71
N LEU A 161 41.11 -3.36 37.47
CA LEU A 161 41.28 -4.77 37.09
C LEU A 161 41.23 -4.93 35.56
N ILE A 162 42.47 -4.98 35.05
CA ILE A 162 42.80 -5.59 33.76
C ILE A 162 42.76 -7.11 33.95
N GLU A 163 42.45 -7.84 32.85
CA GLU A 163 42.64 -9.28 32.61
C GLU A 163 41.54 -10.25 33.11
N ARG A 164 40.74 -10.71 32.17
CA ARG A 164 40.90 -12.00 31.45
C ARG A 164 39.86 -12.14 30.35
#